data_0b944f86efb567ea0cb96efe708e0172
#
_entry.id   0b944f86efb567ea0cb96efe708e0172
#
_cell.length_a   1.000
_cell.length_b   1.000
_cell.length_c   1.000
_cell.angle_alpha   90.00
_cell.angle_beta   90.00
_cell.angle_gamma   90.00
#
_symmetry.space_group_name_H-M   'P 1'
#
loop_
_entity.id
_entity.type
_entity.pdbx_description
1 polymer ?
#
loop_
_entity_poly.entity_id
_entity_poly.type
_entity_poly.pdbx_seq_one_letter_code
_entity_poly.pdbx_strand_id
1 'polypeptide(L)'
;MGWCESPPFFCAASEMARDVIQQLLKVDLPPHPFEHYMLPDANATLPKEAQDLANTMDLIEAFVDDFIGCTDNLTRSHLVKFTRAMMHGMHSIFQPPSVTGHKGGDPPISKKKLEQLEGLWEHVKEILGWILDGANYTIRLPEKKVEKIQATLRQLRKKKTIPLNEFQKIAGTLHHAASMGIPGGRGLFTAIWSAMKGCQKNGWIKLTPDLKAIFSDLCWLFREIANKPINVAQLVPNLPHCHGYADACKYGAGGV
;
A
#
# COMPACT_ATOMS: atom_id res chain seq x y z
N MET A 1 -16.53 19.18 -0.27
CA MET A 1 -15.56 19.06 -1.38
C MET A 1 -14.25 19.67 -0.92
N GLY A 2 -13.17 18.88 -0.90
CA GLY A 2 -11.84 19.39 -0.54
C GLY A 2 -11.27 20.28 -1.65
N TRP A 3 -10.38 21.17 -1.27
CA TRP A 3 -9.59 21.96 -2.19
C TRP A 3 -8.74 21.02 -3.08
N CYS A 4 -8.79 21.22 -4.40
CA CYS A 4 -8.16 20.30 -5.37
C CYS A 4 -6.62 20.26 -5.28
N GLU A 5 -5.99 21.29 -4.73
CA GLU A 5 -4.55 21.36 -4.48
C GLU A 5 -4.14 20.87 -3.07
N SER A 6 -5.12 20.51 -2.23
CA SER A 6 -4.86 20.01 -0.86
C SER A 6 -3.96 18.76 -0.84
N PRO A 7 -4.14 17.74 -1.72
CA PRO A 7 -3.29 16.56 -1.69
C PRO A 7 -1.79 16.85 -1.85
N PRO A 8 -1.31 17.68 -2.80
CA PRO A 8 0.11 18.01 -2.90
C PRO A 8 0.68 18.67 -1.65
N PHE A 9 -0.04 19.62 -1.04
CA PHE A 9 0.41 20.26 0.19
C PHE A 9 0.44 19.31 1.37
N PHE A 10 -0.55 18.45 1.47
CA PHE A 10 -0.58 17.43 2.52
C PHE A 10 0.57 16.41 2.35
N CYS A 11 0.82 15.94 1.12
CA CYS A 11 1.96 15.05 0.83
C CYS A 11 3.30 15.70 1.18
N ALA A 12 3.48 17.00 0.88
CA ALA A 12 4.70 17.71 1.25
C ALA A 12 4.90 17.74 2.79
N ALA A 13 3.83 17.96 3.56
CA ALA A 13 3.88 17.92 5.02
C ALA A 13 4.19 16.49 5.54
N SER A 14 3.61 15.46 4.93
CA SER A 14 3.87 14.06 5.30
C SER A 14 5.31 13.65 4.98
N GLU A 15 5.84 14.06 3.83
CA GLU A 15 7.24 13.84 3.45
C GLU A 15 8.20 14.56 4.41
N MET A 16 7.88 15.80 4.81
CA MET A 16 8.64 16.51 5.83
C MET A 16 8.62 15.78 7.18
N ALA A 17 7.46 15.26 7.60
CA ALA A 17 7.36 14.48 8.83
C ALA A 17 8.21 13.20 8.73
N ARG A 18 8.20 12.49 7.61
CA ARG A 18 9.06 11.33 7.34
C ARG A 18 10.54 11.70 7.51
N ASP A 19 10.99 12.79 6.90
CA ASP A 19 12.39 13.22 6.97
C ASP A 19 12.80 13.60 8.40
N VAL A 20 11.91 14.24 9.15
CA VAL A 20 12.12 14.53 10.58
C VAL A 20 12.21 13.22 11.38
N ILE A 21 11.33 12.25 11.15
CA ILE A 21 11.38 10.94 11.82
C ILE A 21 12.73 10.25 11.57
N GLN A 22 13.23 10.26 10.33
CA GLN A 22 14.54 9.68 9.99
C GLN A 22 15.69 10.33 10.78
N GLN A 23 15.63 11.66 11.01
CA GLN A 23 16.63 12.33 11.85
C GLN A 23 16.47 11.95 13.34
N LEU A 24 15.24 11.85 13.81
CA LEU A 24 14.93 11.50 15.19
C LEU A 24 15.31 10.05 15.57
N LEU A 25 15.43 9.15 14.59
CA LEU A 25 15.99 7.80 14.82
C LEU A 25 17.43 7.82 15.35
N LYS A 26 18.16 8.92 15.19
CA LYS A 26 19.54 9.08 15.66
C LYS A 26 19.64 9.64 17.08
N VAL A 27 18.51 10.01 17.69
CA VAL A 27 18.45 10.73 18.96
C VAL A 27 17.68 9.92 19.97
N ASP A 28 18.05 10.02 21.24
CA ASP A 28 17.27 9.46 22.34
C ASP A 28 16.13 10.42 22.70
N LEU A 29 14.91 9.91 22.59
CA LEU A 29 13.70 10.69 22.80
C LEU A 29 13.00 10.26 24.11
N PRO A 30 12.33 11.19 24.78
CA PRO A 30 11.54 10.87 25.96
C PRO A 30 10.39 9.90 25.62
N PRO A 31 9.85 9.17 26.60
CA PRO A 31 8.69 8.33 26.40
C PRO A 31 7.50 9.10 25.80
N HIS A 32 6.78 8.47 24.88
CA HIS A 32 5.56 9.02 24.32
C HIS A 32 4.33 8.35 24.95
N PRO A 33 3.24 9.09 25.28
CA PRO A 33 2.08 8.53 25.95
C PRO A 33 1.42 7.34 25.24
N PHE A 34 1.56 7.25 23.91
CA PHE A 34 0.95 6.21 23.07
C PHE A 34 1.90 5.12 22.63
N GLU A 35 3.18 5.15 23.03
CA GLU A 35 4.18 4.18 22.52
C GLU A 35 3.81 2.73 22.85
N HIS A 36 3.14 2.51 23.97
CA HIS A 36 2.75 1.16 24.42
C HIS A 36 1.76 0.45 23.47
N TYR A 37 1.00 1.19 22.67
CA TYR A 37 0.08 0.62 21.68
C TYR A 37 0.80 0.03 20.45
N MET A 38 2.02 0.46 20.19
CA MET A 38 2.78 -0.01 19.03
C MET A 38 3.75 -1.13 19.37
N LEU A 39 4.04 -1.33 20.64
CA LEU A 39 5.06 -2.29 21.11
C LEU A 39 4.41 -3.65 21.39
N PRO A 40 5.04 -4.75 20.96
CA PRO A 40 4.61 -6.09 21.35
C PRO A 40 4.63 -6.25 22.86
N ASP A 41 3.84 -7.19 23.38
CA ASP A 41 3.86 -7.51 24.80
C ASP A 41 5.26 -7.78 25.31
N ALA A 42 5.54 -7.42 26.57
CA ALA A 42 6.86 -7.57 27.18
C ALA A 42 7.35 -9.03 27.16
N ASN A 43 6.42 -9.98 27.16
CA ASN A 43 6.69 -11.43 27.13
C ASN A 43 6.66 -12.03 25.72
N ALA A 44 6.40 -11.23 24.69
CA ALA A 44 6.47 -11.71 23.31
C ALA A 44 7.90 -12.18 23.02
N THR A 45 8.01 -13.40 22.52
CA THR A 45 9.30 -13.98 22.12
C THR A 45 9.73 -13.29 20.82
N LEU A 46 10.44 -12.19 20.96
CA LEU A 46 11.12 -11.56 19.82
C LEU A 46 12.31 -12.47 19.46
N PRO A 47 12.65 -12.63 18.19
CA PRO A 47 13.83 -13.39 17.79
C PRO A 47 15.06 -12.88 18.52
N LYS A 48 15.83 -13.80 19.13
CA LYS A 48 17.02 -13.44 19.92
C LYS A 48 18.22 -13.00 19.09
N GLU A 49 18.16 -13.14 17.80
CA GLU A 49 19.26 -12.79 16.91
C GLU A 49 19.22 -11.30 16.59
N ALA A 50 19.84 -10.52 17.46
CA ALA A 50 20.34 -9.20 17.10
C ALA A 50 21.49 -9.41 16.11
N GLN A 51 21.18 -9.48 14.85
CA GLN A 51 22.20 -9.37 13.81
C GLN A 51 22.85 -7.98 13.92
N ASP A 52 24.10 -7.96 13.56
CA ASP A 52 25.05 -6.85 13.58
C ASP A 52 24.40 -5.44 13.66
N LEU A 53 24.34 -4.88 14.86
CA LEU A 53 23.71 -3.58 15.17
C LEU A 53 24.28 -2.40 14.34
N ALA A 54 25.43 -2.62 13.69
CA ALA A 54 26.11 -1.61 12.90
C ALA A 54 25.42 -1.35 11.53
N ASN A 55 24.61 -2.27 11.02
CA ASN A 55 23.98 -2.21 9.70
C ASN A 55 22.46 -2.35 9.74
N THR A 56 21.81 -1.91 10.80
CA THR A 56 20.35 -1.94 10.90
C THR A 56 19.72 -1.12 9.79
N MET A 57 18.83 -1.74 9.04
CA MET A 57 18.04 -1.06 8.02
C MET A 57 16.73 -0.57 8.63
N ASP A 58 16.66 0.73 8.85
CA ASP A 58 15.43 1.41 9.27
C ASP A 58 14.87 2.18 8.10
N LEU A 59 13.68 1.81 7.66
CA LEU A 59 12.96 2.47 6.59
C LEU A 59 11.69 3.09 7.15
N ILE A 60 11.46 4.33 6.78
CA ILE A 60 10.19 5.03 6.98
C ILE A 60 9.72 5.60 5.66
N GLU A 61 8.45 5.36 5.35
CA GLU A 61 7.79 5.92 4.19
C GLU A 61 6.46 6.54 4.58
N ALA A 62 6.08 7.59 3.86
CA ALA A 62 4.79 8.24 4.00
C ALA A 62 3.97 8.03 2.72
N PHE A 63 2.77 7.49 2.87
CA PHE A 63 1.81 7.39 1.79
C PHE A 63 0.57 8.20 2.16
N VAL A 64 0.55 9.45 1.70
CA VAL A 64 -0.46 10.46 2.06
C VAL A 64 -0.49 10.66 3.57
N ASP A 65 -1.43 10.06 4.29
CA ASP A 65 -1.64 10.16 5.74
C ASP A 65 -1.16 8.92 6.52
N ASP A 66 -0.77 7.86 5.82
CA ASP A 66 -0.26 6.63 6.44
C ASP A 66 1.28 6.65 6.50
N PHE A 67 1.83 6.46 7.69
CA PHE A 67 3.27 6.30 7.91
C PHE A 67 3.60 4.82 8.10
N ILE A 68 4.53 4.32 7.32
CA ILE A 68 4.93 2.91 7.29
C ILE A 68 6.38 2.80 7.76
N GLY A 69 6.60 2.13 8.87
CA GLY A 69 7.93 1.84 9.41
C GLY A 69 8.30 0.37 9.19
N CYS A 70 9.52 0.12 8.73
CA CYS A 70 10.11 -1.21 8.61
C CYS A 70 11.50 -1.22 9.24
N THR A 71 11.84 -2.28 9.98
CA THR A 71 13.17 -2.47 10.54
C THR A 71 13.52 -3.96 10.56
N ASP A 72 14.78 -4.27 10.41
CA ASP A 72 15.35 -5.61 10.61
C ASP A 72 15.87 -5.83 12.05
N ASN A 73 15.94 -4.75 12.86
CA ASN A 73 16.32 -4.85 14.27
C ASN A 73 15.08 -5.03 15.16
N LEU A 74 14.86 -6.26 15.58
CA LEU A 74 13.70 -6.67 16.36
C LEU A 74 13.91 -6.56 17.86
N THR A 75 15.02 -5.95 18.33
CA THR A 75 15.22 -5.75 19.77
C THR A 75 14.19 -4.77 20.32
N ARG A 76 13.68 -5.05 21.54
CA ARG A 76 12.67 -4.18 22.15
C ARG A 76 13.15 -2.73 22.31
N SER A 77 14.42 -2.55 22.69
CA SER A 77 15.01 -1.21 22.81
C SER A 77 14.98 -0.43 21.50
N HIS A 78 15.28 -1.10 20.39
CA HIS A 78 15.23 -0.49 19.07
C HIS A 78 13.81 -0.16 18.63
N LEU A 79 12.85 -1.09 18.82
CA LEU A 79 11.45 -0.85 18.51
C LEU A 79 10.88 0.32 19.34
N VAL A 80 11.26 0.45 20.62
CA VAL A 80 10.90 1.61 21.46
C VAL A 80 11.46 2.90 20.86
N LYS A 81 12.74 2.91 20.50
CA LYS A 81 13.39 4.08 19.88
C LYS A 81 12.71 4.47 18.59
N PHE A 82 12.45 3.51 17.70
CA PHE A 82 11.79 3.76 16.43
C PHE A 82 10.36 4.29 16.63
N THR A 83 9.59 3.66 17.52
CA THR A 83 8.23 4.11 17.85
C THR A 83 8.20 5.55 18.35
N ARG A 84 9.14 5.91 19.25
CA ARG A 84 9.26 7.29 19.75
C ARG A 84 9.59 8.25 18.62
N ALA A 85 10.54 7.91 17.74
CA ALA A 85 10.89 8.73 16.60
C ALA A 85 9.67 8.98 15.69
N MET A 86 8.88 7.94 15.39
CA MET A 86 7.65 8.09 14.61
C MET A 86 6.66 9.05 15.26
N MET A 87 6.35 8.84 16.54
CA MET A 87 5.33 9.61 17.24
C MET A 87 5.74 11.07 17.46
N HIS A 88 6.97 11.30 17.90
CA HIS A 88 7.47 12.66 18.08
C HIS A 88 7.67 13.40 16.73
N GLY A 89 8.10 12.70 15.70
CA GLY A 89 8.23 13.28 14.36
C GLY A 89 6.88 13.69 13.77
N MET A 90 5.87 12.85 13.88
CA MET A 90 4.51 13.23 13.46
C MET A 90 3.99 14.45 14.24
N HIS A 91 4.17 14.48 15.56
CA HIS A 91 3.74 15.61 16.38
C HIS A 91 4.55 16.89 16.16
N SER A 92 5.77 16.82 15.64
CA SER A 92 6.58 18.00 15.32
C SER A 92 6.04 18.78 14.11
N ILE A 93 5.42 18.09 13.17
CA ILE A 93 4.84 18.66 11.96
C ILE A 93 3.32 18.85 12.12
N PHE A 94 2.64 17.82 12.58
CA PHE A 94 1.19 17.82 12.81
C PHE A 94 0.93 18.00 14.31
N GLN A 95 0.88 19.25 14.77
CA GLN A 95 0.74 19.54 16.19
C GLN A 95 -0.64 19.11 16.71
N PRO A 96 -0.70 18.49 17.89
CA PRO A 96 -1.98 18.11 18.49
C PRO A 96 -2.81 19.35 18.84
N PRO A 97 -4.15 19.25 18.82
CA PRO A 97 -5.07 20.38 19.12
C PRO A 97 -4.83 21.07 20.46
N SER A 98 -4.31 20.34 21.45
CA SER A 98 -3.93 20.89 22.76
C SER A 98 -2.83 21.96 22.70
N VAL A 99 -1.97 21.91 21.68
CA VAL A 99 -0.87 22.88 21.48
C VAL A 99 -1.34 24.06 20.64
N THR A 100 -2.16 23.80 19.61
CA THR A 100 -2.62 24.84 18.68
C THR A 100 -3.80 25.65 19.18
N GLY A 101 -4.45 25.22 20.26
CA GLY A 101 -5.65 25.88 20.80
C GLY A 101 -6.90 25.74 19.90
N HIS A 102 -6.82 25.06 18.78
CA HIS A 102 -7.97 24.79 17.91
C HIS A 102 -8.90 23.75 18.55
N LYS A 103 -10.08 24.18 18.96
CA LYS A 103 -11.13 23.29 19.44
C LYS A 103 -11.79 22.61 18.21
N GLY A 104 -11.58 21.33 18.04
CA GLY A 104 -12.35 20.53 17.07
C GLY A 104 -11.58 19.91 15.91
N GLY A 105 -10.25 19.90 15.90
CA GLY A 105 -9.46 19.10 14.96
C GLY A 105 -9.27 17.67 15.46
N ASP A 106 -9.28 16.70 14.54
CA ASP A 106 -8.87 15.34 14.86
C ASP A 106 -7.38 15.31 15.26
N PRO A 107 -6.99 14.50 16.26
CA PRO A 107 -5.58 14.38 16.63
C PRO A 107 -4.80 13.76 15.48
N PRO A 108 -3.55 14.21 15.23
CA PRO A 108 -2.72 13.71 14.12
C PRO A 108 -2.41 12.20 14.26
N ILE A 109 -2.37 11.71 15.49
CA ILE A 109 -2.25 10.28 15.77
C ILE A 109 -3.60 9.78 16.28
N SER A 110 -4.23 8.91 15.52
CA SER A 110 -5.53 8.34 15.87
C SER A 110 -5.39 7.30 16.98
N LYS A 111 -5.70 7.69 18.22
CA LYS A 111 -5.72 6.79 19.37
C LYS A 111 -6.61 5.56 19.12
N LYS A 112 -7.77 5.75 18.48
CA LYS A 112 -8.69 4.67 18.14
C LYS A 112 -8.04 3.60 17.25
N LYS A 113 -7.26 3.99 16.23
CA LYS A 113 -6.53 3.07 15.37
C LYS A 113 -5.43 2.33 16.15
N LEU A 114 -4.72 3.03 17.04
CA LEU A 114 -3.73 2.42 17.91
C LEU A 114 -4.35 1.38 18.86
N GLU A 115 -5.49 1.68 19.46
CA GLU A 115 -6.25 0.74 20.30
C GLU A 115 -6.74 -0.49 19.51
N GLN A 116 -6.90 -0.37 18.21
CA GLN A 116 -7.21 -1.47 17.29
C GLN A 116 -5.97 -2.21 16.79
N LEU A 117 -4.81 -1.92 17.36
CA LEU A 117 -3.50 -2.51 17.04
C LEU A 117 -3.00 -2.22 15.61
N GLU A 118 -3.55 -1.22 14.92
CA GLU A 118 -3.11 -0.86 13.56
C GLU A 118 -1.64 -0.39 13.53
N GLY A 119 -1.13 0.19 14.64
CA GLY A 119 0.26 0.61 14.79
C GLY A 119 1.21 -0.46 15.35
N LEU A 120 0.71 -1.63 15.77
CA LEU A 120 1.54 -2.65 16.43
C LEU A 120 2.65 -3.16 15.48
N TRP A 121 3.86 -3.33 16.02
CA TRP A 121 4.95 -3.98 15.32
C TRP A 121 4.68 -5.48 15.17
N GLU A 122 4.59 -5.94 13.93
CA GLU A 122 4.28 -7.33 13.56
C GLU A 122 5.09 -7.77 12.36
N HIS A 123 5.41 -9.06 12.27
CA HIS A 123 6.09 -9.65 11.11
C HIS A 123 5.17 -9.74 9.89
N VAL A 124 3.87 -9.90 10.12
CA VAL A 124 2.87 -10.01 9.05
C VAL A 124 1.84 -8.93 9.28
N LYS A 125 1.71 -8.01 8.35
CA LYS A 125 0.81 -6.86 8.50
C LYS A 125 0.08 -6.52 7.21
N GLU A 126 -1.18 -6.10 7.34
CA GLU A 126 -1.91 -5.51 6.22
C GLU A 126 -1.52 -4.03 6.11
N ILE A 127 -0.92 -3.66 4.98
CA ILE A 127 -0.48 -2.30 4.66
C ILE A 127 -1.03 -1.94 3.28
N LEU A 128 -1.74 -0.82 3.18
CA LEU A 128 -2.34 -0.33 1.93
C LEU A 128 -3.20 -1.40 1.21
N GLY A 129 -3.81 -2.29 1.99
CA GLY A 129 -4.66 -3.37 1.47
C GLY A 129 -3.90 -4.55 0.85
N TRP A 130 -2.64 -4.74 1.22
CA TRP A 130 -1.79 -5.88 0.94
C TRP A 130 -1.27 -6.47 2.25
N ILE A 131 -1.16 -7.78 2.33
CA ILE A 131 -0.50 -8.46 3.44
C ILE A 131 0.98 -8.59 3.10
N LEU A 132 1.82 -7.90 3.88
CA LEU A 132 3.27 -8.03 3.84
C LEU A 132 3.69 -9.02 4.92
N ASP A 133 4.54 -9.96 4.55
CA ASP A 133 5.17 -10.92 5.45
C ASP A 133 6.68 -10.67 5.45
N GLY A 134 7.16 -9.99 6.49
CA GLY A 134 8.56 -9.63 6.64
C GLY A 134 9.48 -10.82 6.92
N ALA A 135 8.96 -11.90 7.53
CA ALA A 135 9.75 -13.09 7.79
C ALA A 135 10.05 -13.89 6.52
N ASN A 136 9.08 -13.92 5.59
CA ASN A 136 9.19 -14.66 4.33
C ASN A 136 9.50 -13.74 3.13
N TYR A 137 9.60 -12.45 3.35
CA TYR A 137 9.78 -11.43 2.29
C TYR A 137 8.75 -11.55 1.17
N THR A 138 7.49 -11.76 1.53
CA THR A 138 6.41 -11.93 0.56
C THR A 138 5.29 -10.92 0.72
N ILE A 139 4.59 -10.67 -0.38
CA ILE A 139 3.41 -9.82 -0.43
C ILE A 139 2.25 -10.60 -1.07
N ARG A 140 1.04 -10.46 -0.53
CA ARG A 140 -0.17 -11.08 -1.06
C ARG A 140 -1.40 -10.25 -0.80
N LEU A 141 -2.44 -10.48 -1.56
CA LEU A 141 -3.75 -9.88 -1.29
C LEU A 141 -4.41 -10.58 -0.09
N PRO A 142 -5.15 -9.83 0.76
CA PRO A 142 -6.03 -10.43 1.76
C PRO A 142 -7.06 -11.34 1.09
N GLU A 143 -7.28 -12.52 1.65
CA GLU A 143 -8.18 -13.54 1.09
C GLU A 143 -9.60 -13.00 0.89
N LYS A 144 -10.14 -12.30 1.89
CA LYS A 144 -11.46 -11.63 1.81
C LYS A 144 -11.55 -10.65 0.63
N LYS A 145 -10.45 -9.97 0.28
CA LYS A 145 -10.39 -9.04 -0.85
C LYS A 145 -10.43 -9.80 -2.17
N VAL A 146 -9.70 -10.91 -2.27
CA VAL A 146 -9.72 -11.79 -3.44
C VAL A 146 -11.11 -12.39 -3.68
N GLU A 147 -11.75 -12.90 -2.65
CA GLU A 147 -13.11 -13.43 -2.72
C GLU A 147 -14.11 -12.38 -3.18
N LYS A 148 -14.04 -11.17 -2.61
CA LYS A 148 -14.89 -10.05 -3.01
C LYS A 148 -14.69 -9.67 -4.48
N ILE A 149 -13.43 -9.62 -4.95
CA ILE A 149 -13.10 -9.35 -6.35
C ILE A 149 -13.71 -10.42 -7.25
N GLN A 150 -13.50 -11.70 -6.93
CA GLN A 150 -14.02 -12.80 -7.71
C GLN A 150 -15.56 -12.80 -7.76
N ALA A 151 -16.22 -12.55 -6.64
CA ALA A 151 -17.68 -12.41 -6.59
C ALA A 151 -18.18 -11.27 -7.49
N THR A 152 -17.51 -10.13 -7.42
CA THR A 152 -17.83 -8.95 -8.26
C THR A 152 -17.67 -9.28 -9.75
N LEU A 153 -16.56 -9.87 -10.15
CA LEU A 153 -16.30 -10.25 -11.54
C LEU A 153 -17.33 -11.26 -12.06
N ARG A 154 -17.71 -12.25 -11.25
CA ARG A 154 -18.78 -13.22 -11.61
C ARG A 154 -20.13 -12.52 -11.82
N GLN A 155 -20.45 -11.52 -10.99
CA GLN A 155 -21.68 -10.73 -11.14
C GLN A 155 -21.66 -9.88 -12.41
N LEU A 156 -20.53 -9.21 -12.71
CA LEU A 156 -20.38 -8.39 -13.94
C LEU A 156 -20.60 -9.21 -15.21
N ARG A 157 -20.14 -10.46 -15.24
CA ARG A 157 -20.35 -11.34 -16.40
C ARG A 157 -21.83 -11.63 -16.70
N LYS A 158 -22.70 -11.56 -15.69
CA LYS A 158 -24.14 -11.77 -15.83
C LYS A 158 -24.91 -10.51 -16.21
N LYS A 159 -24.39 -9.33 -15.90
CA LYS A 159 -25.01 -8.02 -16.21
C LYS A 159 -24.91 -7.70 -17.72
N LYS A 160 -25.85 -6.91 -18.23
CA LYS A 160 -25.79 -6.36 -19.59
C LYS A 160 -25.18 -4.95 -19.58
N THR A 161 -25.48 -4.19 -18.52
CA THR A 161 -25.03 -2.80 -18.35
C THR A 161 -24.67 -2.56 -16.89
N ILE A 162 -23.91 -1.51 -16.63
CA ILE A 162 -23.51 -1.05 -15.30
C ILE A 162 -23.41 0.47 -15.27
N PRO A 163 -23.79 1.16 -14.18
CA PRO A 163 -23.55 2.60 -14.03
C PRO A 163 -22.06 2.92 -14.06
N LEU A 164 -21.68 4.02 -14.70
CA LEU A 164 -20.28 4.46 -14.81
C LEU A 164 -19.60 4.56 -13.45
N ASN A 165 -20.26 5.18 -12.47
CA ASN A 165 -19.68 5.35 -11.12
C ASN A 165 -19.37 4.02 -10.41
N GLU A 166 -20.26 3.03 -10.57
CA GLU A 166 -20.04 1.67 -10.03
C GLU A 166 -18.86 1.00 -10.76
N PHE A 167 -18.83 1.13 -12.09
CA PHE A 167 -17.77 0.56 -12.91
C PHE A 167 -16.39 1.17 -12.59
N GLN A 168 -16.31 2.48 -12.39
CA GLN A 168 -15.07 3.18 -11.99
C GLN A 168 -14.53 2.67 -10.66
N LYS A 169 -15.39 2.49 -9.65
CA LYS A 169 -15.00 1.92 -8.36
C LYS A 169 -14.43 0.50 -8.48
N ILE A 170 -15.10 -0.32 -9.29
CA ILE A 170 -14.66 -1.69 -9.56
C ILE A 170 -13.32 -1.68 -10.31
N ALA A 171 -13.21 -0.89 -11.36
CA ALA A 171 -11.97 -0.77 -12.14
C ALA A 171 -10.78 -0.33 -11.29
N GLY A 172 -10.98 0.66 -10.40
CA GLY A 172 -9.95 1.09 -9.43
C GLY A 172 -9.55 -0.03 -8.47
N THR A 173 -10.52 -0.77 -7.93
CA THR A 173 -10.24 -1.92 -7.05
C THR A 173 -9.45 -3.02 -7.75
N LEU A 174 -9.84 -3.36 -8.98
CA LEU A 174 -9.14 -4.35 -9.80
C LEU A 174 -7.73 -3.90 -10.17
N HIS A 175 -7.58 -2.64 -10.57
CA HIS A 175 -6.28 -2.06 -10.92
C HIS A 175 -5.32 -2.06 -9.72
N HIS A 176 -5.79 -1.62 -8.56
CA HIS A 176 -4.99 -1.67 -7.33
C HIS A 176 -4.55 -3.10 -7.00
N ALA A 177 -5.46 -4.07 -7.08
CA ALA A 177 -5.14 -5.47 -6.80
C ALA A 177 -4.20 -6.10 -7.85
N ALA A 178 -4.19 -5.61 -9.08
CA ALA A 178 -3.33 -6.09 -10.14
C ALA A 178 -1.97 -5.38 -10.19
N SER A 179 -1.85 -4.19 -9.60
CA SER A 179 -0.68 -3.33 -9.77
C SER A 179 0.63 -3.95 -9.30
N MET A 180 0.59 -4.74 -8.23
CA MET A 180 1.78 -5.39 -7.67
C MET A 180 1.97 -6.85 -8.12
N GLY A 181 0.92 -7.53 -8.58
CA GLY A 181 0.95 -8.97 -8.73
C GLY A 181 0.91 -9.51 -10.14
N ILE A 182 0.69 -8.68 -11.14
CA ILE A 182 0.54 -9.14 -12.53
C ILE A 182 1.51 -8.41 -13.45
N PRO A 183 2.72 -8.93 -13.65
CA PRO A 183 3.61 -8.40 -14.68
C PRO A 183 2.89 -8.45 -16.05
N GLY A 184 2.82 -7.31 -16.74
CA GLY A 184 2.10 -7.22 -18.04
C GLY A 184 0.58 -7.11 -17.96
N GLY A 185 -0.03 -7.23 -16.78
CA GLY A 185 -1.49 -7.11 -16.60
C GLY A 185 -2.09 -5.75 -16.99
N ARG A 186 -1.27 -4.73 -17.18
CA ARG A 186 -1.71 -3.40 -17.64
C ARG A 186 -2.48 -3.46 -18.97
N GLY A 187 -2.11 -4.39 -19.87
CA GLY A 187 -2.81 -4.58 -21.15
C GLY A 187 -4.29 -4.94 -21.00
N LEU A 188 -4.64 -5.75 -20.00
CA LEU A 188 -6.04 -6.12 -19.72
C LEU A 188 -6.88 -4.91 -19.28
N PHE A 189 -6.26 -3.93 -18.63
CA PHE A 189 -6.96 -2.73 -18.16
C PHE A 189 -7.19 -1.71 -19.27
N THR A 190 -6.48 -1.77 -20.39
CA THR A 190 -6.67 -0.87 -21.53
C THR A 190 -8.11 -0.92 -22.04
N ALA A 191 -8.68 -2.09 -22.19
CA ALA A 191 -10.07 -2.23 -22.64
C ALA A 191 -11.07 -1.76 -21.57
N ILE A 192 -10.79 -1.98 -20.28
CA ILE A 192 -11.61 -1.46 -19.18
C ILE A 192 -11.63 0.07 -19.18
N TRP A 193 -10.46 0.70 -19.32
CA TRP A 193 -10.35 2.16 -19.42
C TRP A 193 -10.98 2.70 -20.69
N SER A 194 -10.82 2.01 -21.82
CA SER A 194 -11.45 2.40 -23.10
C SER A 194 -12.97 2.37 -23.04
N ALA A 195 -13.56 1.41 -22.33
CA ALA A 195 -15.00 1.33 -22.14
C ALA A 195 -15.57 2.53 -21.37
N MET A 196 -14.75 3.22 -20.56
CA MET A 196 -15.16 4.43 -19.84
C MET A 196 -14.98 5.71 -20.63
N LYS A 197 -14.11 5.70 -21.65
CA LYS A 197 -13.88 6.87 -22.51
C LYS A 197 -15.17 7.20 -23.30
N GLY A 198 -15.54 8.47 -23.29
CA GLY A 198 -16.73 8.93 -24.01
C GLY A 198 -18.06 8.67 -23.31
N CYS A 199 -18.07 7.99 -22.15
CA CYS A 199 -19.29 7.86 -21.36
C CYS A 199 -19.61 9.18 -20.65
N GLN A 200 -20.84 9.66 -20.78
CA GLN A 200 -21.29 10.88 -20.09
C GLN A 200 -21.31 10.66 -18.57
N LYS A 201 -21.10 11.74 -17.81
CA LYS A 201 -21.26 11.73 -16.35
C LYS A 201 -22.64 11.17 -16.00
N ASN A 202 -22.71 10.18 -15.13
CA ASN A 202 -23.93 9.40 -14.79
C ASN A 202 -24.45 8.47 -15.90
N GLY A 203 -23.66 8.20 -16.94
CA GLY A 203 -24.01 7.25 -17.99
C GLY A 203 -23.94 5.79 -17.57
N TRP A 204 -24.26 4.91 -18.52
CA TRP A 204 -24.23 3.47 -18.36
C TRP A 204 -23.23 2.85 -19.32
N ILE A 205 -22.43 1.92 -18.84
CA ILE A 205 -21.48 1.16 -19.65
C ILE A 205 -22.13 -0.14 -20.09
N LYS A 206 -22.09 -0.43 -21.39
CA LYS A 206 -22.52 -1.71 -21.97
C LYS A 206 -21.40 -2.73 -21.77
N LEU A 207 -21.70 -3.83 -21.10
CA LEU A 207 -20.77 -4.95 -20.88
C LEU A 207 -20.77 -5.87 -22.11
N THR A 208 -19.87 -5.57 -23.04
CA THR A 208 -19.68 -6.33 -24.28
C THR A 208 -19.14 -7.74 -24.02
N PRO A 209 -19.27 -8.68 -24.99
CA PRO A 209 -18.65 -10.00 -24.87
C PRO A 209 -17.14 -9.93 -24.57
N ASP A 210 -16.41 -9.00 -25.21
CA ASP A 210 -14.98 -8.81 -25.02
C ASP A 210 -14.64 -8.38 -23.58
N LEU A 211 -15.38 -7.42 -23.02
CA LEU A 211 -15.21 -7.04 -21.61
C LEU A 211 -15.49 -8.22 -20.67
N LYS A 212 -16.48 -9.03 -20.99
CA LYS A 212 -16.79 -10.23 -20.19
C LYS A 212 -15.70 -11.31 -20.28
N ALA A 213 -15.04 -11.44 -21.43
CA ALA A 213 -13.87 -12.30 -21.57
C ALA A 213 -12.72 -11.80 -20.68
N ILE A 214 -12.41 -10.50 -20.72
CA ILE A 214 -11.40 -9.90 -19.84
C ILE A 214 -11.73 -10.11 -18.35
N PHE A 215 -13.00 -10.00 -17.94
CA PHE A 215 -13.38 -10.31 -16.57
C PHE A 215 -13.18 -11.79 -16.20
N SER A 216 -13.25 -12.68 -17.18
CA SER A 216 -12.95 -14.11 -16.97
C SER A 216 -11.45 -14.33 -16.76
N ASP A 217 -10.62 -13.67 -17.57
CA ASP A 217 -9.16 -13.71 -17.47
C ASP A 217 -8.69 -13.12 -16.15
N LEU A 218 -9.24 -11.96 -15.75
CA LEU A 218 -8.97 -11.36 -14.45
C LEU A 218 -9.39 -12.27 -13.28
N CYS A 219 -10.53 -12.94 -13.40
CA CYS A 219 -10.98 -13.86 -12.35
C CYS A 219 -10.02 -15.04 -12.17
N TRP A 220 -9.46 -15.57 -13.25
CA TRP A 220 -8.42 -16.60 -13.23
C TRP A 220 -7.12 -16.06 -12.63
N LEU A 221 -6.65 -14.89 -13.09
CA LEU A 221 -5.43 -14.26 -12.59
C LEU A 221 -5.48 -13.98 -11.10
N PHE A 222 -6.57 -13.41 -10.59
CA PHE A 222 -6.71 -13.18 -9.16
C PHE A 222 -6.74 -14.47 -8.34
N ARG A 223 -7.16 -15.59 -8.90
CA ARG A 223 -7.05 -16.89 -8.25
C ARG A 223 -5.61 -17.35 -8.13
N GLU A 224 -4.82 -17.16 -9.19
CA GLU A 224 -3.39 -17.50 -9.19
C GLU A 224 -2.57 -16.61 -8.25
N ILE A 225 -2.87 -15.33 -8.20
CA ILE A 225 -2.22 -14.38 -7.28
C ILE A 225 -2.50 -14.76 -5.83
N ALA A 226 -3.75 -15.12 -5.49
CA ALA A 226 -4.11 -15.48 -4.11
C ALA A 226 -3.37 -16.73 -3.63
N ASN A 227 -3.11 -17.65 -4.53
CA ASN A 227 -2.45 -18.93 -4.22
C ASN A 227 -0.92 -18.83 -4.17
N LYS A 228 -0.33 -17.78 -4.72
CA LYS A 228 1.12 -17.61 -4.82
C LYS A 228 1.53 -16.24 -4.28
N PRO A 229 1.92 -16.17 -3.00
CA PRO A 229 2.56 -14.97 -2.48
C PRO A 229 3.75 -14.58 -3.36
N ILE A 230 3.85 -13.31 -3.67
CA ILE A 230 4.89 -12.77 -4.53
C ILE A 230 6.07 -12.42 -3.64
N ASN A 231 7.27 -12.85 -4.01
CA ASN A 231 8.47 -12.44 -3.31
C ASN A 231 8.73 -10.94 -3.59
N VAL A 232 9.01 -10.16 -2.54
CA VAL A 232 9.29 -8.72 -2.66
C VAL A 232 10.43 -8.45 -3.63
N ALA A 233 11.43 -9.31 -3.70
CA ALA A 233 12.54 -9.19 -4.66
C ALA A 233 12.10 -9.28 -6.12
N GLN A 234 10.93 -9.87 -6.41
CA GLN A 234 10.38 -9.91 -7.77
C GLN A 234 9.72 -8.58 -8.18
N LEU A 235 9.38 -7.73 -7.22
CA LEU A 235 8.80 -6.41 -7.47
C LEU A 235 9.88 -5.35 -7.69
N VAL A 236 11.07 -5.58 -7.17
CA VAL A 236 12.23 -4.71 -7.37
C VAL A 236 13.00 -5.23 -8.58
N PRO A 237 13.07 -4.48 -9.69
CA PRO A 237 13.85 -4.91 -10.84
C PRO A 237 15.31 -5.07 -10.41
N ASN A 238 15.87 -6.26 -10.61
CA ASN A 238 17.31 -6.42 -10.53
C ASN A 238 17.97 -5.50 -11.57
N LEU A 239 19.14 -5.00 -11.27
CA LEU A 239 19.94 -4.31 -12.28
C LEU A 239 20.12 -5.27 -13.47
N PRO A 240 19.77 -4.86 -14.69
CA PRO A 240 19.82 -5.75 -15.83
C PRO A 240 21.27 -6.17 -16.08
N HIS A 241 21.49 -7.48 -16.17
CA HIS A 241 22.80 -8.02 -16.59
C HIS A 241 23.04 -7.89 -18.09
N CYS A 242 21.94 -7.70 -18.85
CA CYS A 242 21.99 -7.50 -20.29
C CYS A 242 21.00 -6.39 -20.68
N HIS A 243 21.40 -5.56 -21.61
CA HIS A 243 20.54 -4.58 -22.25
C HIS A 243 20.26 -5.05 -23.67
N GLY A 244 18.97 -5.18 -24.03
CA GLY A 244 18.53 -5.48 -25.38
C GLY A 244 17.71 -4.31 -25.93
N TYR A 245 17.88 -4.02 -27.21
CA TYR A 245 17.09 -3.05 -27.93
C TYR A 245 16.20 -3.79 -28.91
N ALA A 246 14.91 -3.50 -28.92
CA ALA A 246 13.97 -4.09 -29.86
C ALA A 246 13.12 -2.97 -30.49
N ASP A 247 12.90 -3.09 -31.77
CA ASP A 247 12.02 -2.22 -32.52
C ASP A 247 11.07 -3.05 -33.41
N ALA A 248 9.89 -2.52 -33.68
CA ALA A 248 8.88 -3.18 -34.47
C ALA A 248 8.22 -2.19 -35.45
N CYS A 249 8.02 -2.66 -36.67
CA CYS A 249 7.26 -1.97 -37.68
C CYS A 249 6.10 -2.84 -38.18
N LYS A 250 5.29 -2.32 -39.09
CA LYS A 250 4.15 -3.06 -39.66
C LYS A 250 4.53 -4.34 -40.40
N TYR A 251 5.80 -4.54 -40.71
CA TYR A 251 6.30 -5.68 -41.46
C TYR A 251 7.08 -6.69 -40.61
N GLY A 252 7.46 -6.36 -39.39
CA GLY A 252 8.18 -7.24 -38.50
C GLY A 252 8.75 -6.53 -37.27
N ALA A 253 9.36 -7.32 -36.39
CA ALA A 253 10.06 -6.86 -35.20
C ALA A 253 11.48 -7.45 -35.22
N GLY A 254 12.46 -6.68 -34.75
CA GLY A 254 13.85 -7.11 -34.59
C GLY A 254 14.43 -6.59 -33.29
N GLY A 255 15.46 -7.27 -32.78
CA GLY A 255 16.15 -6.85 -31.56
C GLY A 255 17.63 -7.30 -31.61
N VAL A 256 18.47 -6.62 -30.79
CA VAL A 256 19.89 -6.92 -30.56
C VAL A 256 20.18 -6.91 -29.05
#